data_8771b4eedf0e2fc0d91a84cc1639b6ed
#
_entry.id   8771b4eedf0e2fc0d91a84cc1639b6ed
#
_cell.length_a   1.000
_cell.length_b   1.000
_cell.length_c   1.000
_cell.angle_alpha   90.00
_cell.angle_beta   90.00
_cell.angle_gamma   90.00
#
_symmetry.space_group_name_H-M   'P 1'
#
loop_
_entity.id
_entity.type
_entity.pdbx_description
1 polymer ?
#
loop_
_entity_poly.entity_id
_entity_poly.type
_entity_poly.pdbx_seq_one_letter_code
_entity_poly.pdbx_strand_id
1 'polypeptide(L)'
;PQLANPYFVSVKNGVEAMCKEYGYQLTVVDAGYDVAKQVSDFENFMNQGVTAVIACPIDSNALVDVTQKMNEQGILVISFAQLVPNANAIFTLDEYTYGTVIGSNAAKWINEKLDGKGNVLIISQDNVEAVVKRADGIEDTIKKECPDAVIVARQAGDNPEKGMQITE
;
A
#
# COMPACT_ATOMS: atom_id res chain seq x y z
N PRO A 1 4.22 -2.67 7.94
CA PRO A 1 4.96 -2.96 6.71
C PRO A 1 6.39 -3.38 7.01
N GLN A 2 7.13 -3.72 5.97
CA GLN A 2 8.45 -4.31 6.11
C GLN A 2 9.45 -3.60 5.18
N LEU A 3 10.61 -3.21 5.69
CA LEU A 3 11.67 -2.55 4.91
C LEU A 3 12.39 -3.49 3.91
N ALA A 4 12.06 -4.78 3.88
CA ALA A 4 12.44 -5.67 2.79
C ALA A 4 11.70 -5.36 1.48
N ASN A 5 10.57 -4.64 1.52
CA ASN A 5 9.86 -4.18 0.34
C ASN A 5 10.45 -2.86 -0.16
N PRO A 6 10.93 -2.79 -1.43
CA PRO A 6 11.54 -1.58 -2.01
C PRO A 6 10.65 -0.34 -1.99
N TYR A 7 9.32 -0.52 -2.03
CA TYR A 7 8.37 0.58 -1.90
C TYR A 7 8.54 1.32 -0.57
N PHE A 8 8.57 0.59 0.56
CA PHE A 8 8.74 1.22 1.88
C PHE A 8 10.13 1.80 2.09
N VAL A 9 11.15 1.23 1.45
CA VAL A 9 12.50 1.84 1.41
C VAL A 9 12.46 3.20 0.71
N SER A 10 11.76 3.30 -0.43
CA SER A 10 11.61 4.56 -1.15
C SER A 10 10.83 5.60 -0.33
N VAL A 11 9.75 5.20 0.32
CA VAL A 11 8.99 6.09 1.23
C VAL A 11 9.90 6.58 2.38
N LYS A 12 10.61 5.68 3.05
CA LYS A 12 11.57 6.03 4.10
C LYS A 12 12.58 7.06 3.62
N ASN A 13 13.23 6.82 2.48
CA ASN A 13 14.25 7.72 1.94
C ASN A 13 13.66 9.11 1.62
N GLY A 14 12.43 9.17 1.10
CA GLY A 14 11.72 10.42 0.87
C GLY A 14 11.46 11.20 2.16
N VAL A 15 10.98 10.51 3.21
CA VAL A 15 10.75 11.13 4.52
C VAL A 15 12.07 11.60 5.13
N GLU A 16 13.14 10.80 5.05
CA GLU A 16 14.48 11.20 5.54
C GLU A 16 14.99 12.47 4.85
N ALA A 17 14.83 12.56 3.53
CA ALA A 17 15.24 13.73 2.76
C ALA A 17 14.50 14.99 3.21
N MET A 18 13.18 14.90 3.38
CA MET A 18 12.36 16.02 3.85
C MET A 18 12.67 16.40 5.30
N CYS A 19 12.83 15.43 6.19
CA CYS A 19 13.22 15.71 7.57
C CYS A 19 14.58 16.45 7.64
N LYS A 20 15.54 16.04 6.82
CA LYS A 20 16.84 16.71 6.72
C LYS A 20 16.71 18.14 6.19
N GLU A 21 15.89 18.36 5.17
CA GLU A 21 15.67 19.68 4.57
C GLU A 21 15.05 20.66 5.56
N TYR A 22 14.04 20.18 6.33
CA TYR A 22 13.34 21.02 7.30
C TYR A 22 13.92 20.99 8.73
N GLY A 23 15.01 20.28 8.95
CA GLY A 23 15.68 20.22 10.27
C GLY A 23 14.96 19.37 11.32
N TYR A 24 14.12 18.42 10.90
CA TYR A 24 13.46 17.50 11.80
C TYR A 24 14.35 16.28 12.12
N GLN A 25 14.24 15.78 13.35
CA GLN A 25 14.82 14.50 13.74
C GLN A 25 13.85 13.37 13.36
N LEU A 26 14.37 12.31 12.76
CA LEU A 26 13.59 11.15 12.33
C LEU A 26 14.08 9.87 13.03
N THR A 27 13.14 9.12 13.59
CA THR A 27 13.34 7.73 14.01
C THR A 27 12.49 6.82 13.16
N VAL A 28 13.08 5.79 12.58
CA VAL A 28 12.37 4.82 11.73
C VAL A 28 12.41 3.45 12.39
N VAL A 29 11.26 2.81 12.48
CA VAL A 29 11.11 1.43 12.98
C VAL A 29 10.45 0.56 11.92
N ASP A 30 10.82 -0.72 11.92
CA ASP A 30 10.25 -1.74 11.05
C ASP A 30 9.46 -2.72 11.90
N ALA A 31 8.15 -2.77 11.70
CA ALA A 31 7.27 -3.68 12.44
C ALA A 31 7.32 -5.13 11.90
N GLY A 32 7.89 -5.36 10.71
CA GLY A 32 8.05 -6.71 10.14
C GLY A 32 6.74 -7.45 9.90
N TYR A 33 5.64 -6.73 9.59
CA TYR A 33 4.26 -7.24 9.51
C TYR A 33 3.71 -7.80 10.84
N ASP A 34 4.33 -7.51 11.97
CA ASP A 34 3.83 -7.84 13.30
C ASP A 34 2.94 -6.71 13.83
N VAL A 35 1.64 -7.00 13.98
CA VAL A 35 0.64 -6.03 14.47
C VAL A 35 0.93 -5.61 15.91
N ALA A 36 1.26 -6.57 16.80
CA ALA A 36 1.52 -6.28 18.20
C ALA A 36 2.77 -5.41 18.36
N LYS A 37 3.82 -5.71 17.57
CA LYS A 37 5.01 -4.86 17.51
C LYS A 37 4.68 -3.46 17.03
N GLN A 38 3.82 -3.31 16.00
CA GLN A 38 3.46 -1.98 15.50
C GLN A 38 2.74 -1.15 16.56
N VAL A 39 1.81 -1.75 17.33
CA VAL A 39 1.15 -1.08 18.46
C VAL A 39 2.18 -0.65 19.51
N SER A 40 3.09 -1.55 19.89
CA SER A 40 4.16 -1.24 20.85
C SER A 40 5.11 -0.15 20.35
N ASP A 41 5.41 -0.11 19.05
CA ASP A 41 6.22 0.95 18.45
C ASP A 41 5.53 2.33 18.58
N PHE A 42 4.20 2.40 18.42
CA PHE A 42 3.41 3.63 18.64
C PHE A 42 3.45 4.06 20.11
N GLU A 43 3.27 3.14 21.05
CA GLU A 43 3.37 3.42 22.49
C GLU A 43 4.77 3.93 22.86
N ASN A 44 5.82 3.36 22.29
CA ASN A 44 7.19 3.81 22.47
C ASN A 44 7.41 5.24 21.94
N PHE A 45 6.89 5.57 20.75
CA PHE A 45 6.95 6.92 20.21
C PHE A 45 6.16 7.92 21.07
N MET A 46 5.00 7.55 21.57
CA MET A 46 4.22 8.36 22.49
C MET A 46 5.00 8.68 23.77
N ASN A 47 5.67 7.65 24.37
CA ASN A 47 6.50 7.82 25.55
C ASN A 47 7.75 8.66 25.30
N GLN A 48 8.28 8.67 24.06
CA GLN A 48 9.39 9.52 23.67
C GLN A 48 9.00 10.98 23.41
N GLY A 49 7.69 11.27 23.38
CA GLY A 49 7.18 12.62 23.15
C GLY A 49 7.47 13.13 21.74
N VAL A 50 7.36 12.27 20.73
CA VAL A 50 7.51 12.69 19.33
C VAL A 50 6.41 13.69 18.94
N THR A 51 6.70 14.56 17.98
CA THR A 51 5.72 15.55 17.51
C THR A 51 4.70 14.93 16.55
N ALA A 52 5.14 13.96 15.72
CA ALA A 52 4.29 13.30 14.73
C ALA A 52 4.74 11.88 14.48
N VAL A 53 3.80 11.03 14.06
CA VAL A 53 4.04 9.68 13.57
C VAL A 53 3.47 9.54 12.16
N ILE A 54 4.28 9.01 11.24
CA ILE A 54 3.85 8.64 9.89
C ILE A 54 3.86 7.11 9.82
N ALA A 55 2.72 6.50 9.51
CA ALA A 55 2.61 5.05 9.51
C ALA A 55 1.76 4.50 8.36
N CYS A 56 2.19 3.35 7.82
CA CYS A 56 1.33 2.46 7.06
C CYS A 56 0.82 1.38 8.03
N PRO A 57 -0.45 1.34 8.35
CA PRO A 57 -0.96 0.34 9.29
C PRO A 57 -0.86 -1.08 8.69
N ILE A 58 -0.58 -2.04 9.53
CA ILE A 58 -0.69 -3.47 9.21
C ILE A 58 -2.15 -3.90 9.42
N ASP A 59 -2.71 -3.50 10.56
CA ASP A 59 -4.13 -3.58 10.89
C ASP A 59 -4.59 -2.22 11.41
N SER A 60 -5.48 -1.59 10.66
CA SER A 60 -5.99 -0.25 10.99
C SER A 60 -6.76 -0.23 12.31
N ASN A 61 -7.49 -1.30 12.62
CA ASN A 61 -8.29 -1.37 13.84
C ASN A 61 -7.42 -1.51 15.10
N ALA A 62 -6.30 -2.22 15.00
CA ALA A 62 -5.37 -2.40 16.12
C ALA A 62 -4.71 -1.08 16.56
N LEU A 63 -4.66 -0.07 15.69
CA LEU A 63 -4.03 1.22 15.97
C LEU A 63 -5.00 2.31 16.48
N VAL A 64 -6.31 2.03 16.52
CA VAL A 64 -7.33 3.05 16.88
C VAL A 64 -7.07 3.65 18.25
N ASP A 65 -6.94 2.80 19.27
CA ASP A 65 -6.81 3.26 20.67
C ASP A 65 -5.51 4.03 20.90
N VAL A 66 -4.40 3.54 20.37
CA VAL A 66 -3.11 4.23 20.54
C VAL A 66 -3.06 5.54 19.75
N THR A 67 -3.69 5.59 18.58
CA THR A 67 -3.84 6.83 17.80
C THR A 67 -4.66 7.87 18.55
N GLN A 68 -5.76 7.45 19.18
CA GLN A 68 -6.56 8.37 20.01
C GLN A 68 -5.74 8.94 21.17
N LYS A 69 -5.02 8.10 21.89
CA LYS A 69 -4.14 8.54 23.00
C LYS A 69 -3.06 9.50 22.54
N MET A 70 -2.46 9.27 21.37
CA MET A 70 -1.49 10.19 20.75
C MET A 70 -2.12 11.56 20.48
N ASN A 71 -3.30 11.59 19.86
CA ASN A 71 -4.02 12.83 19.59
C ASN A 71 -4.34 13.62 20.87
N GLU A 72 -4.73 12.93 21.94
CA GLU A 72 -4.99 13.54 23.26
C GLU A 72 -3.73 14.20 23.86
N GLN A 73 -2.55 13.70 23.50
CA GLN A 73 -1.25 14.28 23.87
C GLN A 73 -0.73 15.31 22.86
N GLY A 74 -1.48 15.61 21.80
CA GLY A 74 -1.08 16.57 20.77
C GLY A 74 -0.08 16.01 19.75
N ILE A 75 0.13 14.70 19.71
CA ILE A 75 0.98 14.04 18.74
C ILE A 75 0.17 13.79 17.46
N LEU A 76 0.65 14.28 16.32
CA LEU A 76 0.00 14.10 15.04
C LEU A 76 0.22 12.68 14.51
N VAL A 77 -0.84 12.03 14.06
CA VAL A 77 -0.77 10.73 13.39
C VAL A 77 -1.19 10.89 11.93
N ILE A 78 -0.26 10.59 11.03
CA ILE A 78 -0.44 10.62 9.58
C ILE A 78 -0.38 9.18 9.07
N SER A 79 -1.49 8.67 8.53
CA SER A 79 -1.49 7.36 7.89
C SER A 79 -1.22 7.49 6.39
N PHE A 80 -0.56 6.50 5.81
CA PHE A 80 -0.42 6.40 4.36
C PHE A 80 -0.79 5.01 3.86
N ALA A 81 -1.25 4.93 2.62
CA ALA A 81 -1.80 3.76 1.95
C ALA A 81 -3.11 3.25 2.57
N GLN A 82 -3.19 3.02 3.88
CA GLN A 82 -4.39 2.57 4.58
C GLN A 82 -4.78 3.56 5.68
N LEU A 83 -6.08 3.79 5.85
CA LEU A 83 -6.60 4.70 6.87
C LEU A 83 -6.50 4.07 8.27
N VAL A 84 -5.89 4.79 9.20
CA VAL A 84 -6.10 4.55 10.63
C VAL A 84 -7.27 5.42 11.07
N PRO A 85 -8.35 4.86 11.63
CA PRO A 85 -9.40 5.67 12.26
C PRO A 85 -8.78 6.64 13.29
N ASN A 86 -9.27 7.86 13.35
CA ASN A 86 -8.74 8.95 14.17
C ASN A 86 -7.36 9.51 13.75
N ALA A 87 -6.74 9.06 12.66
CA ALA A 87 -5.56 9.74 12.14
C ALA A 87 -5.88 11.19 11.73
N ASN A 88 -4.94 12.11 11.97
CA ASN A 88 -5.12 13.52 11.66
C ASN A 88 -5.09 13.80 10.15
N ALA A 89 -4.38 12.94 9.40
CA ALA A 89 -4.32 13.00 7.95
C ALA A 89 -4.11 11.62 7.34
N ILE A 90 -4.56 11.44 6.11
CA ILE A 90 -4.27 10.26 5.30
C ILE A 90 -3.67 10.68 3.96
N PHE A 91 -2.59 10.03 3.57
CA PHE A 91 -2.05 10.06 2.23
C PHE A 91 -2.31 8.71 1.56
N THR A 92 -3.25 8.66 0.64
CA THR A 92 -3.65 7.42 -0.03
C THR A 92 -4.01 7.66 -1.49
N LEU A 93 -4.11 6.58 -2.25
CA LEU A 93 -4.63 6.56 -3.61
C LEU A 93 -6.02 5.91 -3.58
N ASP A 94 -6.90 6.30 -4.51
CA ASP A 94 -8.05 5.48 -4.84
C ASP A 94 -7.56 4.26 -5.62
N GLU A 95 -7.41 3.15 -4.92
CA GLU A 95 -6.80 1.94 -5.44
C GLU A 95 -7.62 1.33 -6.59
N TYR A 96 -8.95 1.41 -6.52
CA TYR A 96 -9.80 0.94 -7.61
C TYR A 96 -9.61 1.80 -8.86
N THR A 97 -9.69 3.12 -8.73
CA THR A 97 -9.44 4.05 -9.84
C THR A 97 -8.02 3.88 -10.41
N TYR A 98 -7.02 3.67 -9.56
CA TYR A 98 -5.67 3.36 -10.02
C TYR A 98 -5.62 2.04 -10.81
N GLY A 99 -6.34 1.02 -10.34
CA GLY A 99 -6.53 -0.25 -11.04
C GLY A 99 -7.17 -0.07 -12.42
N THR A 100 -8.21 0.78 -12.53
CA THR A 100 -8.85 1.04 -13.83
C THR A 100 -7.91 1.64 -14.85
N VAL A 101 -7.02 2.55 -14.42
CA VAL A 101 -5.99 3.14 -15.31
C VAL A 101 -5.02 2.07 -15.81
N ILE A 102 -4.57 1.16 -14.95
CA ILE A 102 -3.71 0.04 -15.35
C ILE A 102 -4.45 -0.88 -16.34
N GLY A 103 -5.70 -1.25 -16.00
CA GLY A 103 -6.55 -2.09 -16.83
C GLY A 103 -6.80 -1.50 -18.23
N SER A 104 -7.11 -0.20 -18.32
CA SER A 104 -7.30 0.49 -19.60
C SER A 104 -6.03 0.51 -20.46
N ASN A 105 -4.86 0.74 -19.86
CA ASN A 105 -3.60 0.67 -20.61
C ASN A 105 -3.32 -0.76 -21.13
N ALA A 106 -3.59 -1.78 -20.31
CA ALA A 106 -3.45 -3.17 -20.72
C ALA A 106 -4.45 -3.52 -21.84
N ALA A 107 -5.72 -3.18 -21.69
CA ALA A 107 -6.75 -3.40 -22.70
C ALA A 107 -6.44 -2.71 -24.01
N LYS A 108 -5.97 -1.45 -23.95
CA LYS A 108 -5.51 -0.73 -25.14
C LYS A 108 -4.39 -1.48 -25.86
N TRP A 109 -3.38 -1.93 -25.13
CA TRP A 109 -2.27 -2.69 -25.72
C TRP A 109 -2.75 -4.02 -26.35
N ILE A 110 -3.64 -4.75 -25.67
CA ILE A 110 -4.21 -6.01 -26.17
C ILE A 110 -5.00 -5.75 -27.46
N ASN A 111 -5.83 -4.71 -27.49
CA ASN A 111 -6.60 -4.34 -28.66
C ASN A 111 -5.70 -3.96 -29.85
N GLU A 112 -4.65 -3.17 -29.61
CA GLU A 112 -3.76 -2.69 -30.67
C GLU A 112 -2.76 -3.74 -31.17
N LYS A 113 -2.32 -4.66 -30.34
CA LYS A 113 -1.23 -5.61 -30.64
C LYS A 113 -1.67 -7.04 -30.82
N LEU A 114 -2.81 -7.43 -30.24
CA LEU A 114 -3.31 -8.80 -30.22
C LEU A 114 -4.74 -8.92 -30.78
N ASP A 115 -5.23 -7.87 -31.45
CA ASP A 115 -6.55 -7.85 -32.06
C ASP A 115 -7.70 -8.13 -31.05
N GLY A 116 -7.53 -7.61 -29.84
CA GLY A 116 -8.48 -7.73 -28.73
C GLY A 116 -8.50 -9.09 -28.03
N LYS A 117 -7.58 -9.99 -28.35
CA LYS A 117 -7.56 -11.37 -27.82
C LYS A 117 -6.25 -11.67 -27.10
N GLY A 118 -6.33 -12.47 -26.05
CA GLY A 118 -5.14 -12.89 -25.33
C GLY A 118 -5.44 -13.44 -23.96
N ASN A 119 -4.47 -14.12 -23.39
CA ASN A 119 -4.50 -14.58 -22.01
C ASN A 119 -3.86 -13.52 -21.11
N VAL A 120 -4.54 -13.15 -20.04
CA VAL A 120 -4.09 -12.14 -19.07
C VAL A 120 -3.88 -12.81 -17.73
N LEU A 121 -2.67 -12.67 -17.19
CA LEU A 121 -2.36 -12.99 -15.81
C LEU A 121 -2.29 -11.70 -15.00
N ILE A 122 -3.05 -11.62 -13.90
CA ILE A 122 -2.98 -10.52 -12.95
C ILE A 122 -2.13 -10.96 -11.76
N ILE A 123 -0.94 -10.36 -11.61
CA ILE A 123 -0.12 -10.53 -10.41
C ILE A 123 -0.53 -9.44 -9.43
N SER A 124 -1.16 -9.84 -8.35
CA SER A 124 -1.77 -8.97 -7.34
C SER A 124 -1.06 -9.06 -5.98
N GLN A 125 -1.63 -8.42 -4.98
CA GLN A 125 -1.22 -8.54 -3.59
C GLN A 125 -2.48 -8.66 -2.71
N ASP A 126 -3.19 -9.78 -2.86
CA ASP A 126 -4.52 -9.99 -2.27
C ASP A 126 -4.51 -10.17 -0.74
N ASN A 127 -3.34 -10.20 -0.12
CA ASN A 127 -3.16 -10.16 1.33
C ASN A 127 -3.23 -8.74 1.92
N VAL A 128 -3.42 -7.72 1.08
CA VAL A 128 -3.56 -6.31 1.48
C VAL A 128 -4.88 -5.77 0.94
N GLU A 129 -5.85 -5.54 1.81
CA GLU A 129 -7.24 -5.16 1.43
C GLU A 129 -7.31 -3.98 0.44
N ALA A 130 -6.51 -2.94 0.66
CA ALA A 130 -6.48 -1.79 -0.24
C ALA A 130 -6.03 -2.19 -1.65
N VAL A 131 -5.06 -3.10 -1.77
CA VAL A 131 -4.50 -3.53 -3.06
C VAL A 131 -5.41 -4.53 -3.78
N VAL A 132 -6.29 -5.25 -3.06
CA VAL A 132 -7.36 -6.05 -3.67
C VAL A 132 -8.20 -5.19 -4.60
N LYS A 133 -8.62 -4.01 -4.14
CA LYS A 133 -9.40 -3.05 -4.95
C LYS A 133 -8.69 -2.62 -6.23
N ARG A 134 -7.36 -2.49 -6.21
CA ARG A 134 -6.57 -2.23 -7.42
C ARG A 134 -6.68 -3.36 -8.42
N ALA A 135 -6.54 -4.60 -7.97
CA ALA A 135 -6.67 -5.77 -8.83
C ALA A 135 -8.10 -5.92 -9.37
N ASP A 136 -9.12 -5.60 -8.57
CA ASP A 136 -10.52 -5.56 -9.03
C ASP A 136 -10.70 -4.52 -10.14
N GLY A 137 -10.15 -3.31 -9.98
CA GLY A 137 -10.21 -2.27 -11.01
C GLY A 137 -9.51 -2.68 -12.32
N ILE A 138 -8.38 -3.39 -12.24
CA ILE A 138 -7.69 -3.96 -13.41
C ILE A 138 -8.61 -4.97 -14.11
N GLU A 139 -9.12 -5.94 -13.37
CA GLU A 139 -9.93 -7.04 -13.86
C GLU A 139 -11.22 -6.54 -14.52
N ASP A 140 -11.97 -5.68 -13.83
CA ASP A 140 -13.24 -5.12 -14.33
C ASP A 140 -13.03 -4.31 -15.61
N THR A 141 -11.94 -3.54 -15.66
CA THR A 141 -11.64 -2.72 -16.82
C THR A 141 -11.24 -3.57 -18.04
N ILE A 142 -10.41 -4.60 -17.85
CA ILE A 142 -10.05 -5.51 -18.94
C ILE A 142 -11.30 -6.22 -19.47
N LYS A 143 -12.17 -6.75 -18.60
CA LYS A 143 -13.42 -7.40 -19.00
C LYS A 143 -14.34 -6.46 -19.79
N LYS A 144 -14.35 -5.18 -19.44
CA LYS A 144 -15.18 -4.16 -20.08
C LYS A 144 -14.63 -3.70 -21.43
N GLU A 145 -13.34 -3.40 -21.50
CA GLU A 145 -12.71 -2.75 -22.64
C GLU A 145 -12.06 -3.74 -23.62
N CYS A 146 -11.88 -4.99 -23.20
CA CYS A 146 -11.30 -6.06 -24.00
C CYS A 146 -12.02 -7.40 -23.70
N PRO A 147 -13.33 -7.52 -24.06
CA PRO A 147 -14.17 -8.64 -23.63
C PRO A 147 -13.74 -10.01 -24.17
N ASP A 148 -12.97 -10.04 -25.28
CA ASP A 148 -12.46 -11.27 -25.87
C ASP A 148 -11.13 -11.73 -25.25
N ALA A 149 -10.52 -10.92 -24.37
CA ALA A 149 -9.38 -11.33 -23.58
C ALA A 149 -9.81 -12.22 -22.40
N VAL A 150 -9.02 -13.25 -22.12
CA VAL A 150 -9.29 -14.21 -21.04
C VAL A 150 -8.38 -13.95 -19.86
N ILE A 151 -8.94 -13.61 -18.71
CA ILE A 151 -8.17 -13.55 -17.46
C ILE A 151 -8.01 -14.98 -16.97
N VAL A 152 -6.84 -15.56 -17.20
CA VAL A 152 -6.53 -16.97 -16.90
C VAL A 152 -6.22 -17.19 -15.43
N ALA A 153 -5.68 -16.19 -14.75
CA ALA A 153 -5.41 -16.24 -13.31
C ALA A 153 -5.27 -14.84 -12.71
N ARG A 154 -5.54 -14.76 -11.40
CA ARG A 154 -5.17 -13.68 -10.52
C ARG A 154 -4.48 -14.30 -9.30
N GLN A 155 -3.23 -13.97 -9.06
CA GLN A 155 -2.43 -14.57 -7.99
C GLN A 155 -1.59 -13.52 -7.25
N ALA A 156 -1.41 -13.73 -5.95
CA ALA A 156 -0.60 -12.84 -5.14
C ALA A 156 0.90 -13.09 -5.34
N GLY A 157 1.61 -12.08 -5.85
CA GLY A 157 3.05 -12.08 -6.07
C GLY A 157 3.71 -10.85 -5.45
N ASP A 158 3.90 -10.86 -4.14
CA ASP A 158 4.38 -9.75 -3.32
C ASP A 158 5.91 -9.56 -3.31
N ASN A 159 6.63 -10.43 -4.00
CA ASN A 159 8.09 -10.36 -4.15
C ASN A 159 8.53 -10.95 -5.50
N PRO A 160 9.79 -10.70 -5.95
CA PRO A 160 10.28 -11.16 -7.24
C PRO A 160 10.25 -12.69 -7.43
N GLU A 161 10.54 -13.45 -6.37
CA GLU A 161 10.56 -14.91 -6.43
C GLU A 161 9.15 -15.48 -6.70
N LYS A 162 8.14 -15.02 -5.95
CA LYS A 162 6.74 -15.42 -6.19
C LYS A 162 6.24 -14.93 -7.54
N GLY A 163 6.59 -13.69 -7.95
CA GLY A 163 6.24 -13.19 -9.27
C GLY A 163 6.78 -14.08 -10.39
N MET A 164 8.01 -14.55 -10.27
CA MET A 164 8.64 -15.47 -11.21
C MET A 164 7.92 -16.83 -11.25
N GLN A 165 7.66 -17.43 -10.08
CA GLN A 165 6.94 -18.71 -9.97
C GLN A 165 5.54 -18.69 -10.57
N ILE A 166 4.85 -17.56 -10.50
CA ILE A 166 3.51 -17.39 -11.06
C ILE A 166 3.54 -17.28 -12.59
N THR A 167 4.64 -16.80 -13.16
CA THR A 167 4.79 -16.58 -14.61
C THR A 167 5.40 -17.77 -15.35
N GLU A 168 5.95 -18.74 -14.67
CA GLU A 168 6.45 -20.02 -15.21
C GLU A 168 5.33 -21.05 -15.37
#